data_2d2923b8e4e323329c1f210ccae8fcd1
#
_entry.id   2d2923b8e4e323329c1f210ccae8fcd1
#
_cell.length_a   1.000
_cell.length_b   1.000
_cell.length_c   1.000
_cell.angle_alpha   90.00
_cell.angle_beta   90.00
_cell.angle_gamma   90.00
#
_symmetry.space_group_name_H-M   'P 1'
#
loop_
_entity.id
_entity.type
_entity.pdbx_description
1 polymer ?
#
loop_
_entity_poly.entity_id
_entity_poly.type
_entity_poly.pdbx_seq_one_letter_code
_entity_poly.pdbx_strand_id
1 'polypeptide(L)'
;IGTTITGQLIAINITALAPLFAFIGVAMIVFFKSKKLDAIGTVIGGLGILFIGMETMSKAMVPLRTMPEFVGLISKFQNPLIGIIVGALFTALIQSSSASVGILQALAKSGVMTLSSSIYVLFGQNIGTCITSVLASIGTSKNAKRTTIIHLSFNIIGTVIFVTISLLFPFAHLIESITPNNVAAQIANVHTIFNITTTLLLLPIGTKLVDLATKILPEDKEESEHMSLKYLDFSIFENDFHIGTSAIANTQLFNETQHMLNVANHNVKRAFELLNHFDQEKYERLLKDENYINYLNQQII
;
A
#
# COMPACT_ATOMS: atom_id res chain seq x y z
N ILE A 1 -4.33 -4.69 5.72
CA ILE A 1 -5.00 -5.93 6.20
C ILE A 1 -4.42 -7.15 5.47
N GLY A 2 -4.27 -7.15 4.13
CA GLY A 2 -3.74 -8.31 3.39
C GLY A 2 -2.38 -8.81 3.90
N THR A 3 -1.42 -7.93 4.13
CA THR A 3 -0.09 -8.26 4.66
C THR A 3 -0.12 -8.90 6.05
N THR A 4 -1.15 -8.61 6.87
CA THR A 4 -1.29 -9.21 8.20
C THR A 4 -1.54 -10.72 8.14
N ILE A 5 -2.17 -11.20 7.08
CA ILE A 5 -2.40 -12.64 6.85
C ILE A 5 -1.07 -13.37 6.75
N THR A 6 -0.09 -12.80 6.04
CA THR A 6 1.26 -13.39 5.94
C THR A 6 1.90 -13.51 7.32
N GLY A 7 1.83 -12.45 8.14
CA GLY A 7 2.33 -12.48 9.53
C GLY A 7 1.64 -13.54 10.39
N GLN A 8 0.33 -13.72 10.23
CA GLN A 8 -0.43 -14.76 10.94
C GLN A 8 -0.04 -16.17 10.47
N LEU A 9 0.13 -16.38 9.17
CA LEU A 9 0.60 -17.66 8.63
C LEU A 9 2.00 -18.01 9.16
N ILE A 10 2.92 -17.04 9.19
CA ILE A 10 4.27 -17.22 9.74
C ILE A 10 4.22 -17.56 11.24
N ALA A 11 3.27 -17.02 11.97
CA ALA A 11 3.09 -17.30 13.42
C ALA A 11 2.60 -18.72 13.72
N ILE A 12 1.99 -19.40 12.75
CA ILE A 12 1.57 -20.79 12.90
C ILE A 12 2.82 -21.68 12.93
N ASN A 13 2.99 -22.45 14.00
CA ASN A 13 4.18 -23.31 14.18
C ASN A 13 4.04 -24.62 13.38
N ILE A 14 4.13 -24.51 12.05
CA ILE A 14 4.12 -25.67 11.12
C ILE A 14 5.52 -25.99 10.58
N THR A 15 6.55 -25.54 11.24
CA THR A 15 7.96 -25.69 10.81
C THR A 15 8.33 -27.17 10.55
N ALA A 16 7.84 -28.10 11.38
CA ALA A 16 8.08 -29.52 11.20
C ALA A 16 7.49 -30.10 9.91
N LEU A 17 6.39 -29.50 9.38
CA LEU A 17 5.73 -29.93 8.16
C LEU A 17 6.24 -29.14 6.92
N ALA A 18 7.07 -28.15 7.10
CA ALA A 18 7.55 -27.27 6.03
C ALA A 18 8.27 -28.04 4.90
N PRO A 19 9.15 -29.01 5.16
CA PRO A 19 9.77 -29.82 4.09
C PRO A 19 8.74 -30.64 3.32
N LEU A 20 7.70 -31.14 4.00
CA LEU A 20 6.62 -31.89 3.36
C LEU A 20 5.80 -30.99 2.44
N PHE A 21 5.45 -29.78 2.87
CA PHE A 21 4.75 -28.80 2.03
C PHE A 21 5.60 -28.39 0.80
N ALA A 22 6.89 -28.16 0.99
CA ALA A 22 7.79 -27.87 -0.11
C ALA A 22 7.83 -29.02 -1.11
N PHE A 23 7.99 -30.26 -0.63
CA PHE A 23 8.01 -31.46 -1.46
C PHE A 23 6.68 -31.66 -2.23
N ILE A 24 5.54 -31.60 -1.55
CA ILE A 24 4.23 -31.77 -2.19
C ILE A 24 4.00 -30.68 -3.23
N GLY A 25 4.31 -29.42 -2.90
CA GLY A 25 4.14 -28.30 -3.83
C GLY A 25 4.98 -28.46 -5.09
N VAL A 26 6.26 -28.82 -4.95
CA VAL A 26 7.17 -29.10 -6.10
C VAL A 26 6.68 -30.31 -6.90
N ALA A 27 6.27 -31.38 -6.23
CA ALA A 27 5.72 -32.57 -6.91
C ALA A 27 4.45 -32.21 -7.72
N MET A 28 3.57 -31.36 -7.17
CA MET A 28 2.39 -30.90 -7.91
C MET A 28 2.77 -30.09 -9.16
N ILE A 29 3.73 -29.19 -9.07
CA ILE A 29 4.19 -28.38 -10.20
C ILE A 29 4.85 -29.27 -11.30
N VAL A 30 5.67 -30.23 -10.90
CA VAL A 30 6.45 -31.03 -11.83
C VAL A 30 5.61 -32.13 -12.50
N PHE A 31 4.74 -32.80 -11.75
CA PHE A 31 4.05 -34.01 -12.25
C PHE A 31 2.64 -33.74 -12.78
N PHE A 32 2.00 -32.63 -12.42
CA PHE A 32 0.64 -32.32 -12.87
C PHE A 32 0.63 -31.20 -13.90
N LYS A 33 0.06 -31.48 -15.09
CA LYS A 33 -0.04 -30.51 -16.21
C LYS A 33 -1.26 -29.57 -16.14
N SER A 34 -2.02 -29.64 -15.06
CA SER A 34 -3.22 -28.80 -14.88
C SER A 34 -2.85 -27.44 -14.30
N LYS A 35 -3.23 -26.33 -14.97
CA LYS A 35 -3.01 -24.95 -14.48
C LYS A 35 -3.51 -24.72 -13.04
N LYS A 36 -4.63 -25.38 -12.65
CA LYS A 36 -5.18 -25.26 -11.30
C LYS A 36 -4.30 -25.98 -10.27
N LEU A 37 -3.80 -27.18 -10.58
CA LEU A 37 -2.92 -27.93 -9.68
C LEU A 37 -1.53 -27.30 -9.60
N ASP A 38 -1.04 -26.73 -10.70
CA ASP A 38 0.19 -25.95 -10.73
C ASP A 38 0.11 -24.72 -9.80
N ALA A 39 -0.97 -23.95 -9.89
CA ALA A 39 -1.20 -22.79 -9.00
C ALA A 39 -1.29 -23.20 -7.53
N ILE A 40 -2.02 -24.30 -7.21
CA ILE A 40 -2.10 -24.82 -5.84
C ILE A 40 -0.73 -25.32 -5.37
N GLY A 41 0.00 -26.04 -6.22
CA GLY A 41 1.36 -26.50 -5.95
C GLY A 41 2.31 -25.37 -5.65
N THR A 42 2.22 -24.26 -6.43
CA THR A 42 3.01 -23.03 -6.21
C THR A 42 2.72 -22.42 -4.84
N VAL A 43 1.47 -22.36 -4.41
CA VAL A 43 1.11 -21.82 -3.08
C VAL A 43 1.64 -22.72 -1.96
N ILE A 44 1.40 -24.04 -2.06
CA ILE A 44 1.83 -25.01 -1.03
C ILE A 44 3.36 -25.06 -0.96
N GLY A 45 4.04 -25.14 -2.10
CA GLY A 45 5.51 -25.19 -2.18
C GLY A 45 6.13 -23.88 -1.68
N GLY A 46 5.56 -22.74 -2.07
CA GLY A 46 5.98 -21.42 -1.60
C GLY A 46 5.86 -21.27 -0.09
N LEU A 47 4.78 -21.74 0.52
CA LEU A 47 4.63 -21.78 1.98
C LEU A 47 5.69 -22.68 2.62
N GLY A 48 5.94 -23.87 2.07
CA GLY A 48 6.98 -24.77 2.56
C GLY A 48 8.36 -24.12 2.56
N ILE A 49 8.76 -23.51 1.44
CA ILE A 49 10.03 -22.79 1.28
C ILE A 49 10.10 -21.61 2.26
N LEU A 50 9.02 -20.83 2.41
CA LEU A 50 8.96 -19.72 3.35
C LEU A 50 9.25 -20.19 4.79
N PHE A 51 8.61 -21.27 5.26
CA PHE A 51 8.84 -21.78 6.61
C PHE A 51 10.25 -22.38 6.81
N ILE A 52 10.81 -23.05 5.80
CA ILE A 52 12.21 -23.51 5.84
C ILE A 52 13.17 -22.32 5.96
N GLY A 53 12.95 -21.27 5.16
CA GLY A 53 13.75 -20.05 5.19
C GLY A 53 13.65 -19.34 6.54
N MET A 54 12.44 -19.22 7.11
CA MET A 54 12.20 -18.64 8.43
C MET A 54 12.92 -19.41 9.55
N GLU A 55 12.89 -20.73 9.53
CA GLU A 55 13.57 -21.57 10.51
C GLU A 55 15.09 -21.43 10.39
N THR A 56 15.60 -21.46 9.16
CA THR A 56 17.03 -21.27 8.87
C THR A 56 17.51 -19.91 9.39
N MET A 57 16.75 -18.85 9.10
CA MET A 57 17.05 -17.50 9.57
C MET A 57 17.01 -17.41 11.10
N SER A 58 15.97 -17.97 11.75
CA SER A 58 15.85 -17.98 13.20
C SER A 58 17.04 -18.67 13.87
N LYS A 59 17.48 -19.83 13.33
CA LYS A 59 18.65 -20.56 13.84
C LYS A 59 19.94 -19.76 13.65
N ALA A 60 20.12 -19.12 12.50
CA ALA A 60 21.30 -18.29 12.22
C ALA A 60 21.39 -17.05 13.13
N MET A 61 20.27 -16.60 13.70
CA MET A 61 20.24 -15.45 14.61
C MET A 61 20.46 -15.80 16.08
N VAL A 62 20.42 -17.07 16.46
CA VAL A 62 20.62 -17.49 17.85
C VAL A 62 21.92 -16.96 18.49
N PRO A 63 23.10 -16.96 17.80
CA PRO A 63 24.33 -16.43 18.37
C PRO A 63 24.25 -14.94 18.77
N LEU A 64 23.39 -14.15 18.10
CA LEU A 64 23.23 -12.72 18.39
C LEU A 64 22.69 -12.45 19.81
N ARG A 65 22.04 -13.44 20.45
CA ARG A 65 21.52 -13.33 21.83
C ARG A 65 22.60 -13.08 22.86
N THR A 66 23.81 -13.53 22.59
CA THR A 66 24.93 -13.45 23.51
C THR A 66 25.94 -12.36 23.17
N MET A 67 25.72 -11.63 22.07
CA MET A 67 26.58 -10.51 21.65
C MET A 67 26.18 -9.23 22.40
N PRO A 68 26.99 -8.67 23.29
CA PRO A 68 26.62 -7.51 24.11
C PRO A 68 26.27 -6.28 23.30
N GLU A 69 26.99 -6.04 22.20
CA GLU A 69 26.77 -4.92 21.29
C GLU A 69 25.38 -5.00 20.63
N PHE A 70 25.02 -6.21 20.20
CA PHE A 70 23.73 -6.45 19.55
C PHE A 70 22.57 -6.35 20.55
N VAL A 71 22.71 -6.95 21.73
CA VAL A 71 21.71 -6.85 22.82
C VAL A 71 21.52 -5.39 23.23
N GLY A 72 22.64 -4.64 23.37
CA GLY A 72 22.60 -3.21 23.66
C GLY A 72 21.93 -2.38 22.59
N LEU A 73 22.06 -2.75 21.31
CA LEU A 73 21.35 -2.12 20.20
C LEU A 73 19.84 -2.40 20.27
N ILE A 74 19.46 -3.67 20.44
CA ILE A 74 18.06 -4.08 20.51
C ILE A 74 17.32 -3.46 21.69
N SER A 75 17.98 -3.29 22.83
CA SER A 75 17.38 -2.64 24.00
C SER A 75 16.96 -1.19 23.73
N LYS A 76 17.67 -0.49 22.84
CA LYS A 76 17.30 0.87 22.41
C LYS A 76 15.97 0.92 21.64
N PHE A 77 15.54 -0.19 21.03
CA PHE A 77 14.28 -0.26 20.26
C PHE A 77 13.04 -0.21 21.17
N GLN A 78 13.19 -0.32 22.48
CA GLN A 78 12.13 -0.03 23.43
C GLN A 78 11.79 1.47 23.49
N ASN A 79 12.70 2.34 23.04
CA ASN A 79 12.38 3.74 22.83
C ASN A 79 11.48 3.87 21.57
N PRO A 80 10.26 4.46 21.70
CA PRO A 80 9.31 4.53 20.60
C PRO A 80 9.89 5.18 19.33
N LEU A 81 10.60 6.28 19.48
CA LEU A 81 11.16 7.03 18.35
C LEU A 81 12.24 6.20 17.61
N ILE A 82 13.16 5.59 18.36
CA ILE A 82 14.24 4.78 17.78
C ILE A 82 13.66 3.54 17.09
N GLY A 83 12.74 2.85 17.75
CA GLY A 83 12.08 1.66 17.17
C GLY A 83 11.36 1.98 15.88
N ILE A 84 10.58 3.07 15.85
CA ILE A 84 9.84 3.51 14.66
C ILE A 84 10.80 3.87 13.51
N ILE A 85 11.84 4.67 13.77
CA ILE A 85 12.80 5.05 12.74
C ILE A 85 13.49 3.82 12.15
N VAL A 86 13.98 2.93 13.01
CA VAL A 86 14.65 1.69 12.57
C VAL A 86 13.69 0.81 11.75
N GLY A 87 12.48 0.60 12.23
CA GLY A 87 11.47 -0.18 11.50
C GLY A 87 11.11 0.43 10.15
N ALA A 88 10.95 1.75 10.09
CA ALA A 88 10.63 2.47 8.87
C ALA A 88 11.76 2.38 7.83
N LEU A 89 13.00 2.66 8.23
CA LEU A 89 14.17 2.57 7.37
C LEU A 89 14.41 1.15 6.88
N PHE A 90 14.29 0.16 7.78
CA PHE A 90 14.48 -1.24 7.45
C PHE A 90 13.48 -1.72 6.39
N THR A 91 12.20 -1.40 6.57
CA THR A 91 11.16 -1.77 5.60
C THR A 91 11.28 -1.00 4.30
N ALA A 92 11.67 0.26 4.37
CA ALA A 92 11.92 1.08 3.17
C ALA A 92 13.08 0.53 2.32
N LEU A 93 14.12 -0.02 2.95
CA LEU A 93 15.24 -0.66 2.26
C LEU A 93 14.83 -2.00 1.62
N ILE A 94 14.09 -2.84 2.36
CA ILE A 94 13.64 -4.15 1.88
C ILE A 94 12.51 -4.01 0.85
N GLN A 95 11.70 -2.96 0.93
CA GLN A 95 10.52 -2.72 0.08
C GLN A 95 9.47 -3.85 0.12
N SER A 96 9.49 -4.65 1.17
CA SER A 96 8.56 -5.75 1.41
C SER A 96 8.16 -5.80 2.88
N SER A 97 6.94 -5.39 3.18
CA SER A 97 6.42 -5.43 4.55
C SER A 97 6.28 -6.86 5.08
N SER A 98 5.90 -7.81 4.24
CA SER A 98 5.80 -9.22 4.63
C SER A 98 7.17 -9.80 5.01
N ALA A 99 8.21 -9.51 4.22
CA ALA A 99 9.58 -9.94 4.54
C ALA A 99 10.08 -9.25 5.82
N SER A 100 9.84 -7.96 5.98
CA SER A 100 10.23 -7.18 7.15
C SER A 100 9.61 -7.71 8.43
N VAL A 101 8.30 -7.96 8.42
CA VAL A 101 7.58 -8.56 9.58
C VAL A 101 8.08 -9.98 9.84
N GLY A 102 8.32 -10.77 8.80
CA GLY A 102 8.86 -12.12 8.92
C GLY A 102 10.25 -12.14 9.58
N ILE A 103 11.14 -11.21 9.21
CA ILE A 103 12.45 -11.06 9.86
C ILE A 103 12.30 -10.67 11.34
N LEU A 104 11.39 -9.74 11.66
CA LEU A 104 11.09 -9.36 13.03
C LEU A 104 10.58 -10.55 13.86
N GLN A 105 9.67 -11.36 13.29
CA GLN A 105 9.18 -12.59 13.92
C GLN A 105 10.28 -13.63 14.10
N ALA A 106 11.22 -13.77 13.16
CA ALA A 106 12.36 -14.69 13.29
C ALA A 106 13.33 -14.24 14.40
N LEU A 107 13.61 -12.95 14.52
CA LEU A 107 14.40 -12.38 15.63
C LEU A 107 13.70 -12.62 16.98
N ALA A 108 12.39 -12.47 17.03
CA ALA A 108 11.61 -12.75 18.23
C ALA A 108 11.58 -14.25 18.55
N LYS A 109 11.37 -15.12 17.56
CA LYS A 109 11.40 -16.58 17.72
C LYS A 109 12.77 -17.08 18.17
N SER A 110 13.85 -16.48 17.70
CA SER A 110 15.21 -16.78 18.17
C SER A 110 15.50 -16.29 19.59
N GLY A 111 14.58 -15.52 20.22
CA GLY A 111 14.73 -14.96 21.56
C GLY A 111 15.67 -13.76 21.63
N VAL A 112 16.05 -13.18 20.49
CA VAL A 112 16.85 -11.96 20.38
C VAL A 112 16.04 -10.73 20.71
N MET A 113 14.74 -10.71 20.34
CA MET A 113 13.83 -9.60 20.59
C MET A 113 12.64 -10.03 21.44
N THR A 114 12.20 -9.15 22.33
CA THR A 114 10.95 -9.30 23.08
C THR A 114 9.80 -8.62 22.35
N LEU A 115 8.55 -8.87 22.78
CA LEU A 115 7.40 -8.14 22.26
C LEU A 115 7.56 -6.62 22.44
N SER A 116 7.96 -6.19 23.64
CA SER A 116 8.11 -4.76 23.98
C SER A 116 9.10 -4.02 23.07
N SER A 117 10.22 -4.67 22.68
CA SER A 117 11.17 -4.09 21.71
C SER A 117 10.68 -4.18 20.27
N SER A 118 9.80 -5.12 19.97
CA SER A 118 9.29 -5.36 18.61
C SER A 118 8.14 -4.44 18.21
N ILE A 119 7.31 -4.01 19.17
CA ILE A 119 6.08 -3.22 18.91
C ILE A 119 6.38 -1.93 18.14
N TYR A 120 7.35 -1.13 18.61
CA TYR A 120 7.67 0.15 17.97
C TYR A 120 8.37 -0.02 16.63
N VAL A 121 9.19 -1.07 16.50
CA VAL A 121 9.78 -1.45 15.20
C VAL A 121 8.68 -1.81 14.21
N LEU A 122 7.66 -2.59 14.62
CA LEU A 122 6.53 -2.97 13.81
C LEU A 122 5.69 -1.75 13.36
N PHE A 123 5.45 -0.78 14.25
CA PHE A 123 4.78 0.47 13.89
C PHE A 123 5.58 1.25 12.85
N GLY A 124 6.89 1.29 13.00
CA GLY A 124 7.79 1.87 11.99
C GLY A 124 7.74 1.13 10.65
N GLN A 125 7.69 -0.20 10.66
CA GLN A 125 7.57 -1.01 9.44
C GLN A 125 6.32 -0.65 8.63
N ASN A 126 5.20 -0.34 9.29
CA ASN A 126 3.98 0.13 8.61
C ASN A 126 4.21 1.46 7.88
N ILE A 127 4.94 2.41 8.48
CA ILE A 127 5.32 3.66 7.80
C ILE A 127 6.28 3.36 6.64
N GLY A 128 7.29 2.53 6.86
CA GLY A 128 8.29 2.16 5.85
C GLY A 128 7.69 1.49 4.61
N THR A 129 6.56 0.78 4.77
CA THR A 129 5.80 0.18 3.65
C THR A 129 5.38 1.21 2.60
N CYS A 130 5.20 2.48 2.99
CA CYS A 130 4.77 3.54 2.07
C CYS A 130 5.83 3.90 1.03
N ILE A 131 7.10 3.51 1.21
CA ILE A 131 8.18 3.83 0.27
C ILE A 131 7.88 3.35 -1.15
N THR A 132 7.25 2.19 -1.31
CA THR A 132 6.88 1.64 -2.61
C THR A 132 5.88 2.54 -3.34
N SER A 133 4.89 3.08 -2.62
CA SER A 133 3.94 4.05 -3.16
C SER A 133 4.61 5.39 -3.48
N VAL A 134 5.56 5.84 -2.63
CA VAL A 134 6.34 7.06 -2.88
C VAL A 134 7.14 6.92 -4.16
N LEU A 135 7.89 5.84 -4.32
CA LEU A 135 8.68 5.59 -5.52
C LEU A 135 7.79 5.46 -6.77
N ALA A 136 6.68 4.73 -6.67
CA ALA A 136 5.73 4.57 -7.75
C ALA A 136 5.03 5.89 -8.15
N SER A 137 4.95 6.86 -7.26
CA SER A 137 4.32 8.17 -7.53
C SER A 137 5.24 9.17 -8.26
N ILE A 138 6.53 8.87 -8.37
CA ILE A 138 7.50 9.74 -9.07
C ILE A 138 7.16 9.77 -10.56
N GLY A 139 7.01 10.97 -11.11
CA GLY A 139 6.65 11.15 -12.53
C GLY A 139 5.18 10.88 -12.89
N THR A 140 4.32 10.57 -11.91
CA THR A 140 2.89 10.28 -12.15
C THR A 140 2.00 11.51 -11.90
N SER A 141 0.69 11.35 -12.17
CA SER A 141 -0.35 12.36 -11.98
C SER A 141 -0.45 12.83 -10.52
N LYS A 142 -1.02 14.04 -10.32
CA LYS A 142 -1.28 14.59 -8.98
C LYS A 142 -2.17 13.68 -8.13
N ASN A 143 -3.16 13.01 -8.73
CA ASN A 143 -4.04 12.10 -8.01
C ASN A 143 -3.28 10.86 -7.51
N ALA A 144 -2.32 10.32 -8.26
CA ALA A 144 -1.46 9.24 -7.79
C ALA A 144 -0.58 9.69 -6.60
N LYS A 145 -0.02 10.90 -6.68
CA LYS A 145 0.74 11.50 -5.56
C LYS A 145 -0.13 11.76 -4.33
N ARG A 146 -1.38 12.25 -4.51
CA ARG A 146 -2.37 12.40 -3.42
C ARG A 146 -2.70 11.07 -2.76
N THR A 147 -2.87 10.00 -3.55
CA THR A 147 -3.08 8.64 -3.02
C THR A 147 -1.90 8.20 -2.15
N THR A 148 -0.67 8.51 -2.55
CA THR A 148 0.54 8.24 -1.75
C THR A 148 0.54 9.04 -0.43
N ILE A 149 0.14 10.31 -0.46
CA ILE A 149 0.00 11.16 0.74
C ILE A 149 -1.05 10.56 1.69
N ILE A 150 -2.19 10.11 1.17
CA ILE A 150 -3.24 9.47 1.98
C ILE A 150 -2.71 8.18 2.63
N HIS A 151 -2.01 7.34 1.87
CA HIS A 151 -1.41 6.10 2.38
C HIS A 151 -0.37 6.37 3.48
N LEU A 152 0.50 7.34 3.28
CA LEU A 152 1.49 7.75 4.29
C LEU A 152 0.80 8.33 5.54
N SER A 153 -0.19 9.22 5.35
CA SER A 153 -0.96 9.82 6.46
C SER A 153 -1.69 8.76 7.28
N PHE A 154 -2.30 7.76 6.63
CA PHE A 154 -2.94 6.63 7.29
C PHE A 154 -1.98 5.91 8.23
N ASN A 155 -0.79 5.56 7.76
CA ASN A 155 0.20 4.84 8.56
C ASN A 155 0.82 5.72 9.68
N ILE A 156 1.05 7.00 9.43
CA ILE A 156 1.54 7.94 10.46
C ILE A 156 0.48 8.12 11.56
N ILE A 157 -0.77 8.40 11.20
CA ILE A 157 -1.85 8.59 12.17
C ILE A 157 -2.05 7.31 12.99
N GLY A 158 -2.12 6.14 12.33
CA GLY A 158 -2.20 4.85 13.01
C GLY A 158 -1.04 4.64 13.98
N THR A 159 0.19 4.94 13.56
CA THR A 159 1.37 4.84 14.42
C THR A 159 1.27 5.76 15.63
N VAL A 160 0.86 7.03 15.46
CA VAL A 160 0.70 7.98 16.58
C VAL A 160 -0.36 7.47 17.56
N ILE A 161 -1.50 6.97 17.08
CA ILE A 161 -2.56 6.41 17.92
C ILE A 161 -2.02 5.23 18.74
N PHE A 162 -1.38 4.25 18.08
CA PHE A 162 -0.91 3.03 18.76
C PHE A 162 0.30 3.26 19.67
N VAL A 163 1.17 4.20 19.34
CA VAL A 163 2.24 4.64 20.27
C VAL A 163 1.61 5.26 21.51
N THR A 164 0.62 6.12 21.35
CA THR A 164 -0.09 6.74 22.49
C THR A 164 -0.77 5.67 23.36
N ILE A 165 -1.46 4.70 22.74
CA ILE A 165 -2.06 3.57 23.45
C ILE A 165 -0.99 2.77 24.19
N SER A 166 0.14 2.47 23.55
CA SER A 166 1.22 1.67 24.16
C SER A 166 1.94 2.39 25.31
N LEU A 167 1.92 3.72 25.31
CA LEU A 167 2.50 4.52 26.41
C LEU A 167 1.53 4.72 27.58
N LEU A 168 0.23 4.81 27.31
CA LEU A 168 -0.78 5.06 28.34
C LEU A 168 -1.35 3.78 28.95
N PHE A 169 -1.31 2.67 28.24
CA PHE A 169 -1.88 1.38 28.65
C PHE A 169 -0.86 0.27 28.51
N PRO A 170 -0.94 -0.82 29.29
CA PRO A 170 -0.05 -1.97 29.20
C PRO A 170 -0.39 -2.84 27.96
N PHE A 171 -0.33 -2.23 26.76
CA PHE A 171 -0.73 -2.86 25.51
C PHE A 171 0.05 -4.17 25.23
N ALA A 172 1.37 -4.19 25.48
CA ALA A 172 2.17 -5.38 25.31
C ALA A 172 1.67 -6.54 26.20
N HIS A 173 1.37 -6.27 27.47
CA HIS A 173 0.85 -7.27 28.40
C HIS A 173 -0.53 -7.82 27.96
N LEU A 174 -1.39 -6.97 27.41
CA LEU A 174 -2.66 -7.42 26.86
C LEU A 174 -2.46 -8.42 25.71
N ILE A 175 -1.52 -8.15 24.81
CA ILE A 175 -1.21 -9.04 23.68
C ILE A 175 -0.60 -10.36 24.17
N GLU A 176 0.30 -10.29 25.17
CA GLU A 176 0.90 -11.46 25.79
C GLU A 176 -0.14 -12.38 26.46
N SER A 177 -1.17 -11.80 27.08
CA SER A 177 -2.27 -12.56 27.69
C SER A 177 -3.15 -13.29 26.66
N ILE A 178 -3.32 -12.72 25.47
CA ILE A 178 -4.08 -13.36 24.39
C ILE A 178 -3.32 -14.54 23.78
N THR A 179 -2.00 -14.43 23.66
CA THR A 179 -1.17 -15.45 22.99
C THR A 179 0.10 -15.70 23.81
N PRO A 180 0.01 -16.41 24.96
CA PRO A 180 1.14 -16.65 25.83
C PRO A 180 2.20 -17.52 25.13
N ASN A 181 3.48 -17.27 25.47
CA ASN A 181 4.64 -18.07 25.05
C ASN A 181 4.92 -18.13 23.52
N ASN A 182 4.29 -17.30 22.70
CA ASN A 182 4.55 -17.26 21.26
C ASN A 182 4.73 -15.81 20.77
N VAL A 183 5.95 -15.28 20.89
CA VAL A 183 6.27 -13.88 20.56
C VAL A 183 6.03 -13.60 19.07
N ALA A 184 6.25 -14.56 18.19
CA ALA A 184 5.95 -14.39 16.76
C ALA A 184 4.44 -14.19 16.50
N ALA A 185 3.59 -14.96 17.20
CA ALA A 185 2.13 -14.77 17.13
C ALA A 185 1.69 -13.46 17.79
N GLN A 186 2.34 -13.04 18.87
CA GLN A 186 2.10 -11.73 19.51
C GLN A 186 2.37 -10.59 18.54
N ILE A 187 3.48 -10.63 17.81
CA ILE A 187 3.82 -9.63 16.78
C ILE A 187 2.76 -9.63 15.65
N ALA A 188 2.33 -10.81 15.19
CA ALA A 188 1.27 -10.92 14.18
C ALA A 188 -0.06 -10.33 14.68
N ASN A 189 -0.42 -10.55 15.95
CA ASN A 189 -1.62 -10.01 16.58
C ASN A 189 -1.54 -8.48 16.69
N VAL A 190 -0.41 -7.92 17.12
CA VAL A 190 -0.19 -6.46 17.13
C VAL A 190 -0.37 -5.88 15.73
N HIS A 191 0.23 -6.51 14.71
CA HIS A 191 0.11 -6.07 13.32
C HIS A 191 -1.34 -6.11 12.82
N THR A 192 -2.07 -7.17 13.16
CA THR A 192 -3.48 -7.34 12.78
C THR A 192 -4.35 -6.29 13.47
N ILE A 193 -4.21 -6.14 14.78
CA ILE A 193 -4.97 -5.17 15.57
C ILE A 193 -4.68 -3.75 15.08
N PHE A 194 -3.41 -3.41 14.86
CA PHE A 194 -3.03 -2.10 14.30
C PHE A 194 -3.77 -1.83 12.99
N ASN A 195 -3.68 -2.72 12.01
CA ASN A 195 -4.24 -2.47 10.69
C ASN A 195 -5.77 -2.46 10.69
N ILE A 196 -6.43 -3.37 11.42
CA ILE A 196 -7.89 -3.42 11.50
C ILE A 196 -8.42 -2.19 12.25
N THR A 197 -7.87 -1.89 13.41
CA THR A 197 -8.33 -0.75 14.24
C THR A 197 -8.10 0.58 13.51
N THR A 198 -6.91 0.78 12.93
CA THR A 198 -6.62 2.01 12.17
C THR A 198 -7.59 2.14 10.98
N THR A 199 -7.87 1.05 10.26
CA THR A 199 -8.84 1.06 9.15
C THR A 199 -10.23 1.44 9.64
N LEU A 200 -10.72 0.81 10.72
CA LEU A 200 -12.06 1.10 11.25
C LEU A 200 -12.18 2.54 11.79
N LEU A 201 -11.13 3.07 12.38
CA LEU A 201 -11.12 4.46 12.89
C LEU A 201 -11.04 5.50 11.77
N LEU A 202 -10.26 5.25 10.72
CA LEU A 202 -10.02 6.23 9.68
C LEU A 202 -11.00 6.11 8.50
N LEU A 203 -11.65 4.96 8.29
CA LEU A 203 -12.62 4.78 7.21
C LEU A 203 -13.76 5.81 7.23
N PRO A 204 -14.41 6.10 8.38
CA PRO A 204 -15.48 7.11 8.44
C PRO A 204 -15.03 8.54 8.13
N ILE A 205 -13.74 8.82 8.32
CA ILE A 205 -13.14 10.15 8.09
C ILE A 205 -12.23 10.16 6.85
N GLY A 206 -12.37 9.18 5.98
CA GLY A 206 -11.55 9.03 4.77
C GLY A 206 -11.55 10.27 3.88
N THR A 207 -12.70 10.95 3.75
CA THR A 207 -12.83 12.23 3.02
C THR A 207 -11.90 13.32 3.57
N LYS A 208 -11.70 13.40 4.88
CA LYS A 208 -10.76 14.36 5.49
C LYS A 208 -9.30 14.07 5.14
N LEU A 209 -8.96 12.80 4.90
CA LEU A 209 -7.62 12.44 4.41
C LEU A 209 -7.45 12.87 2.94
N VAL A 210 -8.50 12.82 2.14
CA VAL A 210 -8.51 13.35 0.77
C VAL A 210 -8.33 14.88 0.81
N ASP A 211 -9.09 15.58 1.66
CA ASP A 211 -8.98 17.03 1.84
C ASP A 211 -7.56 17.43 2.29
N LEU A 212 -6.97 16.66 3.22
CA LEU A 212 -5.59 16.86 3.65
C LEU A 212 -4.61 16.71 2.48
N ALA A 213 -4.75 15.64 1.69
CA ALA A 213 -3.89 15.39 0.54
C ALA A 213 -4.03 16.48 -0.52
N THR A 214 -5.26 16.97 -0.75
CA THR A 214 -5.53 18.08 -1.68
C THR A 214 -4.96 19.41 -1.19
N LYS A 215 -4.97 19.65 0.14
CA LYS A 215 -4.31 20.85 0.72
C LYS A 215 -2.80 20.79 0.61
N ILE A 216 -2.19 19.61 0.79
CA ILE A 216 -0.73 19.42 0.67
C ILE A 216 -0.30 19.54 -0.80
N LEU A 217 -1.09 19.00 -1.71
CA LEU A 217 -0.85 19.04 -3.15
C LEU A 217 -2.08 19.59 -3.87
N PRO A 218 -2.24 20.93 -3.93
CA PRO A 218 -3.38 21.57 -4.57
C PRO A 218 -3.39 21.36 -6.09
N GLU A 219 -4.55 21.51 -6.70
CA GLU A 219 -4.66 21.57 -8.14
C GLU A 219 -4.03 22.87 -8.68
N ASP A 220 -3.43 22.79 -9.86
CA ASP A 220 -3.02 24.01 -10.54
C ASP A 220 -4.29 24.71 -11.02
N LYS A 221 -4.41 26.00 -10.72
CA LYS A 221 -5.56 26.80 -11.17
C LYS A 221 -5.75 26.75 -12.68
N GLU A 222 -4.66 26.62 -13.43
CA GLU A 222 -4.69 26.49 -14.90
C GLU A 222 -5.23 25.10 -15.37
N GLU A 223 -5.01 24.02 -14.61
CA GLU A 223 -5.57 22.69 -14.92
C GLU A 223 -7.08 22.63 -14.67
N SER A 224 -7.58 23.30 -13.61
CA SER A 224 -9.01 23.29 -13.27
C SER A 224 -9.85 24.14 -14.25
N GLU A 225 -9.29 25.23 -14.81
CA GLU A 225 -9.99 26.03 -15.82
C GLU A 225 -10.09 25.32 -17.18
N HIS A 226 -9.14 24.41 -17.49
CA HIS A 226 -9.16 23.60 -18.71
C HIS A 226 -9.93 22.29 -18.58
N MET A 227 -10.18 21.77 -17.37
CA MET A 227 -10.95 20.55 -17.12
C MET A 227 -12.41 20.86 -16.83
N SER A 228 -13.12 21.44 -17.78
CA SER A 228 -14.56 21.70 -17.70
C SER A 228 -15.28 21.11 -18.91
N LEU A 229 -16.48 20.62 -18.67
CA LEU A 229 -17.40 20.25 -19.75
C LEU A 229 -17.88 21.52 -20.44
N LYS A 230 -17.89 21.54 -21.76
CA LYS A 230 -18.27 22.71 -22.55
C LYS A 230 -19.76 22.72 -22.94
N TYR A 231 -20.32 21.56 -23.17
CA TYR A 231 -21.65 21.39 -23.66
C TYR A 231 -22.56 20.55 -22.79
N LEU A 232 -21.98 19.69 -21.91
CA LEU A 232 -22.71 18.77 -21.04
C LEU A 232 -22.93 19.41 -19.67
N ASP A 233 -24.20 19.59 -19.30
CA ASP A 233 -24.62 20.12 -18.00
C ASP A 233 -25.39 19.05 -17.22
N PHE A 234 -24.77 18.56 -16.13
CA PHE A 234 -25.37 17.51 -15.30
C PHE A 234 -26.59 17.99 -14.49
N SER A 235 -26.80 19.29 -14.31
CA SER A 235 -27.96 19.82 -13.58
C SER A 235 -29.30 19.45 -14.23
N ILE A 236 -29.28 19.13 -15.53
CA ILE A 236 -30.45 18.67 -16.28
C ILE A 236 -30.92 17.28 -15.81
N PHE A 237 -30.02 16.49 -15.24
CA PHE A 237 -30.33 15.13 -14.76
C PHE A 237 -30.75 15.08 -13.30
N GLU A 238 -30.57 16.17 -12.53
CA GLU A 238 -30.92 16.25 -11.11
C GLU A 238 -32.41 16.55 -10.87
N ASN A 239 -33.12 17.03 -11.88
CA ASN A 239 -34.54 17.36 -11.76
C ASN A 239 -35.40 16.27 -12.39
N ASP A 240 -36.55 15.96 -11.76
CA ASP A 240 -37.52 14.95 -12.17
C ASP A 240 -37.80 14.93 -13.68
N PHE A 241 -37.88 13.74 -14.24
CA PHE A 241 -38.08 13.43 -15.67
C PHE A 241 -39.16 14.29 -16.34
N HIS A 242 -38.79 15.31 -17.06
CA HIS A 242 -39.66 16.02 -17.97
C HIS A 242 -39.55 15.47 -19.40
N ILE A 243 -40.68 15.39 -20.09
CA ILE A 243 -40.74 14.97 -21.51
C ILE A 243 -39.85 15.92 -22.34
N GLY A 244 -38.80 15.36 -22.98
CA GLY A 244 -37.83 16.12 -23.77
C GLY A 244 -36.41 16.20 -23.20
N THR A 245 -36.20 15.92 -21.91
CA THR A 245 -34.88 15.96 -21.27
C THR A 245 -33.87 15.00 -21.92
N SER A 246 -34.35 13.84 -22.39
CA SER A 246 -33.54 12.85 -23.08
C SER A 246 -32.99 13.35 -24.43
N ALA A 247 -33.77 14.13 -25.18
CA ALA A 247 -33.32 14.69 -26.45
C ALA A 247 -32.28 15.81 -26.28
N ILE A 248 -32.45 16.64 -25.23
CA ILE A 248 -31.50 17.68 -24.87
C ILE A 248 -30.19 17.04 -24.40
N ALA A 249 -30.28 16.04 -23.49
CA ALA A 249 -29.14 15.29 -22.98
C ALA A 249 -28.34 14.63 -24.11
N ASN A 250 -29.00 13.96 -25.05
CA ASN A 250 -28.35 13.36 -26.22
C ASN A 250 -27.65 14.40 -27.10
N THR A 251 -28.26 15.57 -27.29
CA THR A 251 -27.65 16.64 -28.07
C THR A 251 -26.42 17.21 -27.38
N GLN A 252 -26.48 17.41 -26.07
CA GLN A 252 -25.34 17.87 -25.28
C GLN A 252 -24.20 16.85 -25.29
N LEU A 253 -24.53 15.57 -25.10
CA LEU A 253 -23.56 14.48 -25.13
C LEU A 253 -22.87 14.37 -26.49
N PHE A 254 -23.66 14.49 -27.59
CA PHE A 254 -23.13 14.51 -28.94
C PHE A 254 -22.17 15.68 -29.16
N ASN A 255 -22.55 16.88 -28.73
CA ASN A 255 -21.73 18.07 -28.87
C ASN A 255 -20.42 17.96 -28.03
N GLU A 256 -20.49 17.42 -26.83
CA GLU A 256 -19.29 17.19 -26.00
C GLU A 256 -18.36 16.14 -26.63
N THR A 257 -18.93 15.05 -27.14
CA THR A 257 -18.15 14.02 -27.87
C THR A 257 -17.48 14.61 -29.10
N GLN A 258 -18.20 15.46 -29.87
CA GLN A 258 -17.63 16.13 -31.03
C GLN A 258 -16.53 17.11 -30.64
N HIS A 259 -16.69 17.81 -29.51
CA HIS A 259 -15.64 18.66 -28.94
C HIS A 259 -14.39 17.85 -28.58
N MET A 260 -14.54 16.75 -27.85
CA MET A 260 -13.45 15.84 -27.53
C MET A 260 -12.70 15.35 -28.77
N LEU A 261 -13.42 14.93 -29.81
CA LEU A 261 -12.82 14.49 -31.09
C LEU A 261 -12.04 15.61 -31.78
N ASN A 262 -12.52 16.85 -31.72
CA ASN A 262 -11.82 18.00 -32.28
C ASN A 262 -10.51 18.28 -31.52
N VAL A 263 -10.55 18.24 -30.22
CA VAL A 263 -9.33 18.40 -29.38
C VAL A 263 -8.32 17.29 -29.70
N ALA A 264 -8.78 16.04 -29.76
CA ALA A 264 -7.94 14.89 -30.11
C ALA A 264 -7.29 15.03 -31.49
N ASN A 265 -8.06 15.46 -32.51
CA ASN A 265 -7.54 15.69 -33.87
C ASN A 265 -6.44 16.78 -33.89
N HIS A 266 -6.64 17.88 -33.16
CA HIS A 266 -5.61 18.92 -33.04
C HIS A 266 -4.37 18.41 -32.30
N ASN A 267 -4.56 17.58 -31.27
CA ASN A 267 -3.46 17.02 -30.51
C ASN A 267 -2.62 16.04 -31.33
N VAL A 268 -3.27 15.19 -32.14
CA VAL A 268 -2.58 14.30 -33.09
C VAL A 268 -1.76 15.11 -34.10
N LYS A 269 -2.32 16.17 -34.69
CA LYS A 269 -1.58 17.02 -35.63
C LYS A 269 -0.34 17.66 -34.97
N ARG A 270 -0.50 18.17 -33.75
CA ARG A 270 0.62 18.74 -32.97
C ARG A 270 1.69 17.69 -32.66
N ALA A 271 1.30 16.44 -32.35
CA ALA A 271 2.23 15.36 -32.16
C ALA A 271 3.10 15.09 -33.40
N PHE A 272 2.50 15.09 -34.60
CA PHE A 272 3.23 14.94 -35.86
C PHE A 272 4.14 16.14 -36.15
N GLU A 273 3.73 17.37 -35.81
CA GLU A 273 4.61 18.55 -35.95
C GLU A 273 5.85 18.45 -35.06
N LEU A 274 5.67 17.96 -33.82
CA LEU A 274 6.77 17.76 -32.85
C LEU A 274 7.78 16.70 -33.28
N LEU A 275 7.39 15.72 -34.09
CA LEU A 275 8.32 14.75 -34.68
C LEU A 275 9.30 15.38 -35.68
N ASN A 276 8.85 16.44 -36.36
CA ASN A 276 9.68 17.15 -37.35
C ASN A 276 10.51 18.27 -36.71
N HIS A 277 9.95 18.93 -35.73
CA HIS A 277 10.61 20.02 -35.02
C HIS A 277 10.16 20.05 -33.57
N PHE A 278 11.05 19.67 -32.65
CA PHE A 278 10.72 19.66 -31.22
C PHE A 278 10.62 21.09 -30.67
N ASP A 279 9.52 21.37 -30.01
CA ASP A 279 9.22 22.64 -29.34
C ASP A 279 8.66 22.33 -27.94
N GLN A 280 9.31 22.84 -26.89
CA GLN A 280 8.96 22.54 -25.51
C GLN A 280 7.55 23.05 -25.15
N GLU A 281 7.15 24.24 -25.61
CA GLU A 281 5.83 24.81 -25.32
C GLU A 281 4.72 23.99 -26.02
N LYS A 282 4.93 23.60 -27.26
CA LYS A 282 4.01 22.72 -27.99
C LYS A 282 3.90 21.35 -27.34
N TYR A 283 4.99 20.82 -26.80
CA TYR A 283 4.98 19.54 -26.09
C TYR A 283 4.18 19.61 -24.79
N GLU A 284 4.38 20.67 -23.98
CA GLU A 284 3.60 20.86 -22.74
C GLU A 284 2.10 21.02 -23.04
N ARG A 285 1.76 21.74 -24.12
CA ARG A 285 0.38 21.87 -24.56
C ARG A 285 -0.22 20.55 -25.05
N LEU A 286 0.57 19.70 -25.73
CA LEU A 286 0.16 18.35 -26.12
C LEU A 286 -0.22 17.51 -24.89
N LEU A 287 0.58 17.55 -23.83
CA LEU A 287 0.30 16.83 -22.60
C LEU A 287 -0.95 17.37 -21.88
N LYS A 288 -1.17 18.69 -21.90
CA LYS A 288 -2.37 19.32 -21.31
C LYS A 288 -3.64 18.89 -22.08
N ASP A 289 -3.59 18.92 -23.42
CA ASP A 289 -4.72 18.50 -24.26
C ASP A 289 -5.02 17.00 -24.11
N GLU A 290 -3.98 16.14 -23.92
CA GLU A 290 -4.15 14.71 -23.63
C GLU A 290 -4.88 14.48 -22.30
N ASN A 291 -4.48 15.19 -21.24
CA ASN A 291 -5.15 15.13 -19.95
C ASN A 291 -6.61 15.59 -20.05
N TYR A 292 -6.88 16.63 -20.85
CA TYR A 292 -8.23 17.11 -21.06
C TYR A 292 -9.09 16.11 -21.86
N ILE A 293 -8.54 15.47 -22.89
CA ILE A 293 -9.22 14.39 -23.62
C ILE A 293 -9.58 13.23 -22.70
N ASN A 294 -8.64 12.83 -21.83
CA ASN A 294 -8.88 11.77 -20.85
C ASN A 294 -9.98 12.15 -19.84
N TYR A 295 -10.00 13.41 -19.39
CA TYR A 295 -11.07 13.93 -18.54
C TYR A 295 -12.43 13.87 -19.27
N LEU A 296 -12.54 14.40 -20.49
CA LEU A 296 -13.77 14.34 -21.28
C LEU A 296 -14.26 12.92 -21.49
N ASN A 297 -13.36 12.00 -21.83
CA ASN A 297 -13.69 10.59 -22.00
C ASN A 297 -14.29 9.96 -20.73
N GLN A 298 -13.76 10.27 -19.56
CA GLN A 298 -14.28 9.78 -18.28
C GLN A 298 -15.65 10.37 -17.91
N GLN A 299 -15.96 11.58 -18.39
CA GLN A 299 -17.26 12.22 -18.13
C GLN A 299 -18.34 11.77 -19.11
N ILE A 300 -17.97 11.34 -20.32
CA ILE A 300 -18.87 10.94 -21.39
C ILE A 300 -19.28 9.46 -21.27
N ILE A 301 -18.40 8.60 -20.75
CA ILE A 301 -18.64 7.15 -20.56
C ILE A 301 -19.23 6.86 -19.17
#